data_e98fce987484cd1555489fe63cd2a19b
#
_entry.id   e98fce987484cd1555489fe63cd2a19b
#
_cell.length_a   1.000
_cell.length_b   1.000
_cell.length_c   1.000
_cell.angle_alpha   90.00
_cell.angle_beta   90.00
_cell.angle_gamma   90.00
#
_symmetry.space_group_name_H-M   'P 1'
#
loop_
_entity.id
_entity.type
_entity.pdbx_description
1 polymer ?
#
loop_
_entity_poly.entity_id
_entity_poly.type
_entity_poly.pdbx_seq_one_letter_code
_entity_poly.pdbx_strand_id
1 'polypeptide(L)'
;MRLWLILILALASLCGDAVAQNVAIADATVYPSQGAPLQTHTTILIHAGKIAAIGSNLPIPSGVRVLPCDGCIVFAGFWNTHVHFAGRQWDNSDRAPADQLSRDMQSMLTHSGFTTVVDLASDPINTTASRRRVESGEVAGPRIYTAGFGLYPPHGIPFYLDDLPATLRARLPQPATPAAAVEAVQQNQALGTDVVKLFTGAYLTPNNITHIPLDIARAAVSEGHRHSQLVFAHPSDLQGVRIAVDSGVDVLAHAPDTVGGVDDALVKEMVARHMAMIPTLKLFSGSGHIDRIREIVLQFHTAGGRLLFGTDTGYLTDYDVTEEYRQLELAGLSFRDVLSMLTSNPAAEFNVSSHAGSVRLGGDGDLTILSADPAVGDLRNFAHVLYAIRAGRVIFEAPPQH
;
A
#
# COMPACT_ATOMS: atom_id res chain seq x y z
N MET A 1 -13.84 6.81 -67.62
CA MET A 1 -14.36 6.28 -66.35
C MET A 1 -13.37 5.25 -65.83
N ARG A 2 -12.53 5.61 -64.87
CA ARG A 2 -11.64 4.68 -64.15
C ARG A 2 -12.07 4.67 -62.70
N LEU A 3 -12.67 3.55 -62.24
CA LEU A 3 -12.97 3.27 -60.83
C LEU A 3 -11.67 3.00 -60.10
N TRP A 4 -11.41 3.76 -59.04
CA TRP A 4 -10.39 3.45 -58.02
C TRP A 4 -11.08 2.72 -56.89
N LEU A 5 -10.75 1.43 -56.69
CA LEU A 5 -11.10 0.69 -55.48
C LEU A 5 -10.13 1.13 -54.39
N ILE A 6 -10.65 1.76 -53.34
CA ILE A 6 -9.91 2.03 -52.10
C ILE A 6 -10.08 0.80 -51.20
N LEU A 7 -8.96 0.06 -51.04
CA LEU A 7 -8.87 -1.06 -50.11
C LEU A 7 -8.57 -0.48 -48.72
N ILE A 8 -9.59 -0.44 -47.85
CA ILE A 8 -9.40 -0.10 -46.43
C ILE A 8 -8.91 -1.36 -45.73
N LEU A 9 -7.59 -1.42 -45.45
CA LEU A 9 -7.01 -2.39 -44.50
C LEU A 9 -7.43 -1.96 -43.08
N ALA A 10 -8.36 -2.67 -42.46
CA ALA A 10 -8.65 -2.59 -41.06
C ALA A 10 -7.47 -3.27 -40.31
N LEU A 11 -6.54 -2.49 -39.77
CA LEU A 11 -5.63 -2.98 -38.74
C LEU A 11 -6.46 -3.28 -37.49
N ALA A 12 -6.83 -4.53 -37.30
CA ALA A 12 -7.26 -5.02 -36.01
C ALA A 12 -6.04 -4.96 -35.05
N SER A 13 -6.02 -3.96 -34.19
CA SER A 13 -5.11 -3.91 -33.03
C SER A 13 -5.40 -5.14 -32.18
N LEU A 14 -4.53 -6.13 -32.24
CA LEU A 14 -4.46 -7.20 -31.26
C LEU A 14 -3.95 -6.58 -29.95
N CYS A 15 -4.83 -5.86 -29.25
CA CYS A 15 -4.69 -5.73 -27.79
C CYS A 15 -4.88 -7.15 -27.26
N GLY A 16 -3.79 -7.80 -26.91
CA GLY A 16 -3.84 -9.02 -26.13
C GLY A 16 -4.54 -8.70 -24.81
N ASP A 17 -5.84 -8.97 -24.74
CA ASP A 17 -6.54 -9.02 -23.46
C ASP A 17 -5.74 -9.97 -22.57
N ALA A 18 -5.17 -9.43 -21.48
CA ALA A 18 -4.59 -10.27 -20.43
C ALA A 18 -5.72 -11.20 -19.98
N VAL A 19 -5.65 -12.46 -20.42
CA VAL A 19 -6.70 -13.45 -20.16
C VAL A 19 -6.83 -13.55 -18.64
N ALA A 20 -7.89 -12.97 -18.10
CA ALA A 20 -8.22 -13.10 -16.69
C ALA A 20 -8.35 -14.60 -16.40
N GLN A 21 -7.48 -15.10 -15.53
CA GLN A 21 -7.52 -16.53 -15.17
C GLN A 21 -8.78 -16.78 -14.38
N ASN A 22 -9.51 -17.83 -14.74
CA ASN A 22 -10.60 -18.35 -13.91
C ASN A 22 -9.99 -19.21 -12.82
N VAL A 23 -10.18 -18.82 -11.57
CA VAL A 23 -9.59 -19.49 -10.40
C VAL A 23 -10.70 -19.88 -9.43
N ALA A 24 -10.58 -21.06 -8.86
CA ALA A 24 -11.42 -21.55 -7.77
C ALA A 24 -10.56 -21.85 -6.55
N ILE A 25 -11.03 -21.44 -5.38
CA ILE A 25 -10.54 -21.86 -4.07
C ILE A 25 -11.65 -22.72 -3.46
N ALA A 26 -11.38 -23.99 -3.22
CA ALA A 26 -12.37 -24.93 -2.73
C ALA A 26 -12.14 -25.27 -1.25
N ASP A 27 -13.22 -25.44 -0.50
CA ASP A 27 -13.21 -25.90 0.90
C ASP A 27 -12.40 -25.03 1.86
N ALA A 28 -12.45 -23.71 1.65
CA ALA A 28 -11.72 -22.73 2.44
C ALA A 28 -12.47 -22.29 3.69
N THR A 29 -11.71 -21.80 4.68
CA THR A 29 -12.22 -20.95 5.75
C THR A 29 -12.08 -19.50 5.31
N VAL A 30 -13.19 -18.75 5.26
CA VAL A 30 -13.22 -17.37 4.72
C VAL A 30 -13.59 -16.39 5.82
N TYR A 31 -12.78 -15.35 5.97
CA TYR A 31 -13.12 -14.14 6.71
C TYR A 31 -13.63 -13.07 5.73
N PRO A 32 -14.95 -12.91 5.55
CA PRO A 32 -15.48 -12.01 4.53
C PRO A 32 -15.12 -10.55 4.77
N SER A 33 -15.11 -10.13 6.04
CA SER A 33 -14.67 -8.81 6.52
C SER A 33 -14.45 -8.86 8.04
N GLN A 34 -13.91 -7.78 8.61
CA GLN A 34 -13.65 -7.66 10.05
C GLN A 34 -14.86 -8.01 10.94
N GLY A 35 -16.07 -7.57 10.57
CA GLY A 35 -17.30 -7.74 11.37
C GLY A 35 -18.20 -8.89 10.95
N ALA A 36 -17.91 -9.57 9.83
CA ALA A 36 -18.75 -10.63 9.31
C ALA A 36 -18.48 -11.97 10.03
N PRO A 37 -19.47 -12.86 10.12
CA PRO A 37 -19.26 -14.24 10.59
C PRO A 37 -18.29 -15.00 9.70
N LEU A 38 -17.46 -15.82 10.32
CA LEU A 38 -16.58 -16.76 9.64
C LEU A 38 -17.40 -17.75 8.81
N GLN A 39 -16.94 -18.05 7.60
CA GLN A 39 -17.56 -19.03 6.71
C GLN A 39 -16.59 -20.21 6.49
N THR A 40 -16.98 -21.41 6.89
CA THR A 40 -16.20 -22.64 6.69
C THR A 40 -16.73 -23.43 5.50
N HIS A 41 -15.91 -24.33 4.98
CA HIS A 41 -16.26 -25.19 3.83
C HIS A 41 -16.79 -24.39 2.64
N THR A 42 -16.15 -23.24 2.39
CA THR A 42 -16.60 -22.27 1.39
C THR A 42 -15.77 -22.39 0.11
N THR A 43 -16.45 -22.44 -1.02
CA THR A 43 -15.83 -22.35 -2.35
C THR A 43 -15.99 -20.91 -2.87
N ILE A 44 -14.91 -20.35 -3.39
CA ILE A 44 -14.88 -19.04 -4.06
C ILE A 44 -14.53 -19.27 -5.53
N LEU A 45 -15.35 -18.74 -6.44
CA LEU A 45 -15.06 -18.72 -7.87
C LEU A 45 -14.73 -17.30 -8.30
N ILE A 46 -13.57 -17.13 -8.96
CA ILE A 46 -13.16 -15.86 -9.56
C ILE A 46 -13.25 -16.00 -11.08
N HIS A 47 -13.96 -15.06 -11.71
CA HIS A 47 -14.10 -14.98 -13.15
C HIS A 47 -13.92 -13.52 -13.61
N ALA A 48 -13.15 -13.31 -14.66
CA ALA A 48 -12.86 -11.99 -15.22
C ALA A 48 -12.43 -10.95 -14.15
N GLY A 49 -11.59 -11.39 -13.21
CA GLY A 49 -11.05 -10.53 -12.15
C GLY A 49 -12.02 -10.19 -11.01
N LYS A 50 -13.21 -10.77 -10.98
CA LYS A 50 -14.24 -10.54 -9.95
C LYS A 50 -14.64 -11.84 -9.25
N ILE A 51 -15.08 -11.72 -8.01
CA ILE A 51 -15.67 -12.84 -7.27
C ILE A 51 -17.05 -13.10 -7.86
N ALA A 52 -17.14 -14.17 -8.65
CA ALA A 52 -18.34 -14.54 -9.41
C ALA A 52 -19.33 -15.39 -8.60
N ALA A 53 -18.83 -16.18 -7.63
CA ALA A 53 -19.66 -16.96 -6.72
C ALA A 53 -18.92 -17.24 -5.40
N ILE A 54 -19.68 -17.31 -4.32
CA ILE A 54 -19.22 -17.72 -2.98
C ILE A 54 -20.31 -18.60 -2.36
N GLY A 55 -19.94 -19.74 -1.79
CA GLY A 55 -20.86 -20.61 -1.07
C GLY A 55 -20.29 -22.00 -0.83
N SER A 56 -20.96 -22.79 0.00
CA SER A 56 -20.61 -24.18 0.23
C SER A 56 -21.09 -25.07 -0.93
N ASN A 57 -20.27 -26.05 -1.28
CA ASN A 57 -20.59 -27.04 -2.32
C ASN A 57 -20.91 -26.47 -3.71
N LEU A 58 -20.31 -25.33 -4.08
CA LEU A 58 -20.46 -24.79 -5.43
C LEU A 58 -19.82 -25.72 -6.47
N PRO A 59 -20.51 -25.98 -7.58
CA PRO A 59 -19.91 -26.73 -8.68
C PRO A 59 -18.80 -25.88 -9.33
N ILE A 60 -17.62 -26.48 -9.50
CA ILE A 60 -16.50 -25.81 -10.18
C ILE A 60 -16.59 -26.14 -11.68
N PRO A 61 -16.72 -25.15 -12.57
CA PRO A 61 -16.78 -25.39 -13.99
C PRO A 61 -15.52 -26.06 -14.53
N SER A 62 -15.65 -26.88 -15.58
CA SER A 62 -14.50 -27.48 -16.25
C SER A 62 -13.56 -26.39 -16.81
N GLY A 63 -12.24 -26.62 -16.70
CA GLY A 63 -11.22 -25.68 -17.18
C GLY A 63 -10.87 -24.54 -16.21
N VAL A 64 -11.52 -24.43 -15.06
CA VAL A 64 -11.12 -23.50 -14.00
C VAL A 64 -9.91 -24.07 -13.25
N ARG A 65 -8.88 -23.26 -13.02
CA ARG A 65 -7.75 -23.64 -12.17
C ARG A 65 -8.21 -23.70 -10.71
N VAL A 66 -8.15 -24.90 -10.11
CA VAL A 66 -8.42 -25.06 -8.67
C VAL A 66 -7.11 -24.93 -7.91
N LEU A 67 -7.05 -24.00 -6.96
CA LEU A 67 -5.90 -23.85 -6.07
C LEU A 67 -6.04 -24.86 -4.91
N PRO A 68 -4.99 -25.62 -4.58
CA PRO A 68 -4.96 -26.44 -3.39
C PRO A 68 -5.19 -25.61 -2.13
N CYS A 69 -6.14 -26.03 -1.30
CA CYS A 69 -6.54 -25.34 -0.08
C CYS A 69 -6.97 -26.37 0.98
N ASP A 70 -6.01 -27.00 1.61
CA ASP A 70 -6.27 -27.90 2.73
C ASP A 70 -6.29 -27.12 4.04
N GLY A 71 -7.50 -26.71 4.46
CA GLY A 71 -7.69 -25.89 5.66
C GLY A 71 -7.18 -24.45 5.55
N CYS A 72 -6.96 -23.95 4.35
CA CYS A 72 -6.46 -22.58 4.14
C CYS A 72 -7.45 -21.52 4.59
N ILE A 73 -6.92 -20.34 4.93
CA ILE A 73 -7.67 -19.20 5.42
C ILE A 73 -7.66 -18.11 4.35
N VAL A 74 -8.83 -17.65 3.94
CA VAL A 74 -8.99 -16.67 2.86
C VAL A 74 -9.47 -15.31 3.39
N PHE A 75 -8.78 -14.29 2.97
CA PHE A 75 -9.09 -12.88 3.23
C PHE A 75 -9.22 -12.11 1.92
N ALA A 76 -9.83 -10.92 1.98
CA ALA A 76 -9.63 -9.92 0.93
C ALA A 76 -8.14 -9.60 0.78
N GLY A 77 -7.73 -9.25 -0.42
CA GLY A 77 -6.34 -8.94 -0.70
C GLY A 77 -5.75 -7.89 0.23
N PHE A 78 -4.58 -8.19 0.79
CA PHE A 78 -3.90 -7.32 1.74
C PHE A 78 -3.32 -6.08 1.06
N TRP A 79 -3.36 -4.97 1.80
CA TRP A 79 -2.74 -3.71 1.45
C TRP A 79 -1.49 -3.47 2.29
N ASN A 80 -0.45 -2.92 1.66
CA ASN A 80 0.65 -2.26 2.33
C ASN A 80 0.67 -0.80 1.89
N THR A 81 0.24 0.09 2.79
CA THR A 81 0.05 1.51 2.46
C THR A 81 1.30 2.36 2.64
N HIS A 82 2.45 1.72 2.89
CA HIS A 82 3.74 2.39 2.96
C HIS A 82 4.87 1.50 2.47
N VAL A 83 5.24 1.67 1.22
CA VAL A 83 6.40 1.03 0.60
C VAL A 83 7.20 2.05 -0.21
N HIS A 84 8.41 1.67 -0.63
CA HIS A 84 9.25 2.46 -1.53
C HIS A 84 9.83 1.58 -2.63
N PHE A 85 9.66 1.99 -3.89
CA PHE A 85 10.34 1.39 -5.03
C PHE A 85 11.74 2.01 -5.15
N ALA A 86 12.50 1.90 -4.06
CA ALA A 86 13.88 2.36 -3.96
C ALA A 86 14.85 1.21 -4.24
N GLY A 87 16.03 1.55 -4.75
CA GLY A 87 17.05 0.56 -5.10
C GLY A 87 17.14 0.27 -6.60
N ARG A 88 18.31 -0.29 -7.00
CA ARG A 88 18.66 -0.48 -8.42
C ARG A 88 17.80 -1.49 -9.16
N GLN A 89 17.13 -2.41 -8.46
CA GLN A 89 16.22 -3.39 -9.06
C GLN A 89 15.03 -2.72 -9.75
N TRP A 90 14.69 -1.48 -9.39
CA TRP A 90 13.61 -0.71 -9.99
C TRP A 90 14.05 0.23 -11.10
N ASP A 91 15.38 0.36 -11.30
CA ASP A 91 15.92 1.18 -12.39
C ASP A 91 15.49 0.62 -13.75
N ASN A 92 15.11 1.51 -14.66
CA ASN A 92 14.67 1.15 -16.01
C ASN A 92 13.49 0.15 -16.04
N SER A 93 12.55 0.26 -15.11
CA SER A 93 11.39 -0.61 -15.04
C SER A 93 10.54 -0.65 -16.32
N ASP A 94 10.69 0.34 -17.20
CA ASP A 94 10.05 0.38 -18.51
C ASP A 94 10.55 -0.72 -19.47
N ARG A 95 11.79 -1.19 -19.31
CA ARG A 95 12.47 -2.15 -20.19
C ARG A 95 13.14 -3.33 -19.50
N ALA A 96 13.13 -3.38 -18.16
CA ALA A 96 13.63 -4.52 -17.41
C ALA A 96 12.91 -5.81 -17.83
N PRO A 97 13.58 -6.99 -17.86
CA PRO A 97 12.92 -8.25 -18.18
C PRO A 97 11.70 -8.49 -17.26
N ALA A 98 10.56 -8.88 -17.84
CA ALA A 98 9.30 -9.01 -17.10
C ALA A 98 9.36 -10.04 -15.98
N ASP A 99 10.07 -11.14 -16.22
CA ASP A 99 10.29 -12.21 -15.23
C ASP A 99 11.19 -11.74 -14.09
N GLN A 100 12.20 -10.91 -14.35
CA GLN A 100 13.02 -10.31 -13.30
C GLN A 100 12.21 -9.35 -12.46
N LEU A 101 11.48 -8.44 -13.08
CA LEU A 101 10.63 -7.48 -12.35
C LEU A 101 9.54 -8.19 -11.53
N SER A 102 8.99 -9.31 -12.04
CA SER A 102 8.05 -10.15 -11.30
C SER A 102 8.69 -10.82 -10.07
N ARG A 103 9.94 -11.28 -10.18
CA ARG A 103 10.70 -11.82 -9.03
C ARG A 103 11.00 -10.73 -7.99
N ASP A 104 11.33 -9.52 -8.42
CA ASP A 104 11.61 -8.40 -7.53
C ASP A 104 10.32 -7.99 -6.78
N MET A 105 9.18 -7.94 -7.49
CA MET A 105 7.85 -7.73 -6.87
C MET A 105 7.52 -8.84 -5.88
N GLN A 106 7.81 -10.10 -6.21
CA GLN A 106 7.59 -11.23 -5.33
C GLN A 106 8.45 -11.13 -4.08
N SER A 107 9.75 -10.90 -4.26
CA SER A 107 10.72 -10.81 -3.16
C SER A 107 10.43 -9.69 -2.18
N MET A 108 9.89 -8.57 -2.64
CA MET A 108 9.64 -7.40 -1.80
C MET A 108 8.21 -7.35 -1.26
N LEU A 109 7.20 -7.83 -2.02
CA LEU A 109 5.81 -7.48 -1.75
C LEU A 109 4.87 -8.70 -1.73
N THR A 110 4.80 -9.45 -2.84
CA THR A 110 3.69 -10.41 -3.00
C THR A 110 3.84 -11.69 -2.18
N HIS A 111 5.07 -12.04 -1.76
CA HIS A 111 5.30 -13.16 -0.82
C HIS A 111 4.66 -12.91 0.55
N SER A 112 4.46 -11.65 0.92
CA SER A 112 3.75 -11.23 2.15
C SER A 112 2.24 -11.05 1.93
N GLY A 113 1.70 -11.46 0.78
CA GLY A 113 0.27 -11.43 0.48
C GLY A 113 -0.27 -10.08 0.00
N PHE A 114 0.57 -9.07 -0.21
CA PHE A 114 0.10 -7.77 -0.63
C PHE A 114 -0.37 -7.80 -2.09
N THR A 115 -1.66 -7.51 -2.29
CA THR A 115 -2.29 -7.37 -3.60
C THR A 115 -2.41 -5.91 -4.03
N THR A 116 -2.25 -4.98 -3.08
CA THR A 116 -2.24 -3.54 -3.31
C THR A 116 -1.18 -2.88 -2.44
N VAL A 117 -0.43 -1.95 -3.01
CA VAL A 117 0.61 -1.19 -2.29
C VAL A 117 0.51 0.30 -2.59
N VAL A 118 0.98 1.12 -1.64
CA VAL A 118 1.10 2.58 -1.81
C VAL A 118 2.57 2.96 -1.65
N ASP A 119 3.18 3.37 -2.75
CA ASP A 119 4.54 3.89 -2.78
C ASP A 119 4.56 5.35 -2.33
N LEU A 120 5.28 5.63 -1.25
CA LEU A 120 5.31 6.94 -0.59
C LEU A 120 6.68 7.64 -0.73
N ALA A 121 7.13 7.89 -1.89
CA ALA A 121 8.31 8.60 -2.36
C ALA A 121 9.36 7.71 -3.04
N SER A 122 9.20 7.58 -4.36
CA SER A 122 10.16 6.93 -5.26
C SER A 122 10.27 7.72 -6.56
N ASP A 123 11.14 7.29 -7.48
CA ASP A 123 11.17 7.92 -8.81
C ASP A 123 9.88 7.57 -9.59
N PRO A 124 9.00 8.55 -9.86
CA PRO A 124 7.72 8.29 -10.50
C PRO A 124 7.84 7.70 -11.91
N ILE A 125 8.95 7.91 -12.61
CA ILE A 125 9.16 7.35 -13.94
C ILE A 125 9.23 5.82 -13.85
N ASN A 126 10.02 5.30 -12.91
CA ASN A 126 10.18 3.86 -12.72
C ASN A 126 8.92 3.22 -12.11
N THR A 127 8.33 3.85 -11.09
CA THR A 127 7.14 3.30 -10.41
C THR A 127 5.93 3.26 -11.33
N THR A 128 5.67 4.33 -12.11
CA THR A 128 4.54 4.32 -13.06
C THR A 128 4.78 3.38 -14.24
N ALA A 129 6.04 3.16 -14.64
CA ALA A 129 6.36 2.13 -15.63
C ALA A 129 6.09 0.72 -15.09
N SER A 130 6.52 0.42 -13.86
CA SER A 130 6.21 -0.83 -13.16
C SER A 130 4.70 -1.06 -13.08
N ARG A 131 3.94 -0.04 -12.66
CA ARG A 131 2.47 -0.10 -12.57
C ARG A 131 1.83 -0.46 -13.91
N ARG A 132 2.19 0.23 -15.01
CA ARG A 132 1.64 -0.07 -16.33
C ARG A 132 1.86 -1.51 -16.76
N ARG A 133 3.05 -2.06 -16.49
CA ARG A 133 3.40 -3.44 -16.83
C ARG A 133 2.68 -4.47 -15.97
N VAL A 134 2.41 -4.13 -14.70
CA VAL A 134 1.59 -4.96 -13.81
C VAL A 134 0.12 -4.92 -14.26
N GLU A 135 -0.41 -3.76 -14.63
CA GLU A 135 -1.80 -3.59 -15.09
C GLU A 135 -2.06 -4.27 -16.42
N SER A 136 -1.11 -4.22 -17.36
CA SER A 136 -1.18 -4.97 -18.62
C SER A 136 -1.07 -6.49 -18.43
N GLY A 137 -0.68 -6.94 -17.24
CA GLY A 137 -0.46 -8.35 -16.96
C GLY A 137 0.87 -8.90 -17.47
N GLU A 138 1.75 -8.07 -17.99
CA GLU A 138 3.10 -8.45 -18.38
C GLU A 138 3.96 -8.86 -17.18
N VAL A 139 3.80 -8.14 -16.06
CA VAL A 139 4.51 -8.37 -14.80
C VAL A 139 3.53 -8.88 -13.75
N ALA A 140 3.90 -9.93 -13.00
CA ALA A 140 3.16 -10.37 -11.83
C ALA A 140 3.50 -9.47 -10.64
N GLY A 141 2.49 -8.77 -10.11
CA GLY A 141 2.70 -7.82 -9.02
C GLY A 141 1.39 -7.26 -8.46
N PRO A 142 1.47 -6.50 -7.36
CA PRO A 142 0.32 -5.88 -6.73
C PRO A 142 -0.19 -4.69 -7.55
N ARG A 143 -1.39 -4.20 -7.25
CA ARG A 143 -1.85 -2.87 -7.65
C ARG A 143 -0.95 -1.82 -6.98
N ILE A 144 -0.48 -0.83 -7.74
CA ILE A 144 0.46 0.18 -7.24
C ILE A 144 -0.20 1.56 -7.30
N TYR A 145 -0.35 2.19 -6.14
CA TYR A 145 -0.56 3.63 -6.01
C TYR A 145 0.79 4.28 -5.72
N THR A 146 1.04 5.50 -6.20
CA THR A 146 2.32 6.18 -5.98
C THR A 146 2.18 7.67 -5.72
N ALA A 147 3.01 8.18 -4.81
CA ALA A 147 3.19 9.61 -4.57
C ALA A 147 4.19 10.26 -5.55
N GLY A 148 5.00 9.45 -6.24
CA GLY A 148 6.16 9.96 -6.94
C GLY A 148 7.19 10.54 -5.97
N PHE A 149 7.76 11.70 -6.28
CA PHE A 149 8.69 12.35 -5.35
C PHE A 149 7.97 12.92 -4.13
N GLY A 150 8.52 12.67 -2.94
CA GLY A 150 8.11 13.39 -1.74
C GLY A 150 8.49 14.87 -1.81
N LEU A 151 7.71 15.75 -1.17
CA LEU A 151 8.04 17.16 -1.00
C LEU A 151 8.73 17.34 0.35
N TYR A 152 9.96 17.87 0.30
CA TYR A 152 10.82 18.06 1.47
C TYR A 152 10.80 19.54 1.93
N PRO A 153 11.15 19.84 3.20
CA PRO A 153 11.38 21.22 3.63
C PRO A 153 12.44 21.92 2.77
N PRO A 154 12.43 23.25 2.65
CA PRO A 154 13.52 23.99 2.01
C PRO A 154 14.87 23.60 2.63
N HIS A 155 15.84 23.18 1.81
CA HIS A 155 17.15 22.63 2.24
C HIS A 155 17.05 21.45 3.21
N GLY A 156 15.94 20.68 3.14
CA GLY A 156 15.58 19.67 4.13
C GLY A 156 15.55 18.25 3.58
N ILE A 157 16.41 17.90 2.61
CA ILE A 157 16.57 16.48 2.22
C ILE A 157 17.18 15.73 3.40
N PRO A 158 16.53 14.63 3.87
CA PRO A 158 17.02 13.88 5.01
C PRO A 158 18.41 13.28 4.77
N PHE A 159 19.25 13.22 5.80
CA PHE A 159 20.62 12.69 5.73
C PHE A 159 20.69 11.23 5.25
N TYR A 160 19.67 10.44 5.54
CA TYR A 160 19.61 9.04 5.10
C TYR A 160 19.33 8.88 3.58
N LEU A 161 19.15 9.98 2.86
CA LEU A 161 19.09 10.04 1.39
C LEU A 161 20.40 10.57 0.77
N ASP A 162 21.48 10.72 1.57
CA ASP A 162 22.76 11.23 1.07
C ASP A 162 23.43 10.28 0.07
N ASP A 163 23.16 8.98 0.17
CA ASP A 163 23.69 7.95 -0.74
C ASP A 163 22.95 7.85 -2.09
N LEU A 164 21.88 8.63 -2.28
CA LEU A 164 21.20 8.68 -3.57
C LEU A 164 22.12 9.28 -4.64
N PRO A 165 22.04 8.78 -5.91
CA PRO A 165 22.73 9.38 -7.03
C PRO A 165 22.46 10.89 -7.10
N ALA A 166 23.50 11.71 -7.29
CA ALA A 166 23.39 13.18 -7.30
C ALA A 166 22.34 13.69 -8.31
N THR A 167 22.19 13.00 -9.45
CA THR A 167 21.19 13.31 -10.48
C THR A 167 19.76 13.07 -10.00
N LEU A 168 19.52 12.07 -9.17
CA LEU A 168 18.22 11.80 -8.57
C LEU A 168 17.95 12.79 -7.43
N ARG A 169 18.93 12.98 -6.53
CA ARG A 169 18.81 13.91 -5.40
C ARG A 169 18.50 15.34 -5.85
N ALA A 170 19.08 15.80 -6.98
CA ALA A 170 18.81 17.12 -7.55
C ALA A 170 17.37 17.29 -8.06
N ARG A 171 16.62 16.22 -8.24
CA ARG A 171 15.21 16.23 -8.67
C ARG A 171 14.23 16.23 -7.51
N LEU A 172 14.68 16.00 -6.26
CA LEU A 172 13.81 15.95 -5.08
C LEU A 172 13.24 17.36 -4.79
N PRO A 173 11.91 17.53 -4.77
CA PRO A 173 11.29 18.83 -4.57
C PRO A 173 11.51 19.38 -3.17
N GLN A 174 12.03 20.60 -3.08
CA GLN A 174 12.24 21.37 -1.85
C GLN A 174 11.59 22.76 -2.01
N PRO A 175 10.25 22.83 -2.06
CA PRO A 175 9.57 24.11 -2.34
C PRO A 175 9.85 25.13 -1.25
N ALA A 176 10.31 26.33 -1.65
CA ALA A 176 10.59 27.44 -0.76
C ALA A 176 9.44 28.46 -0.67
N THR A 177 8.37 28.25 -1.45
CA THR A 177 7.17 29.10 -1.45
C THR A 177 5.91 28.26 -1.65
N PRO A 178 4.72 28.74 -1.25
CA PRO A 178 3.45 28.08 -1.55
C PRO A 178 3.25 27.79 -3.04
N ALA A 179 3.62 28.71 -3.93
CA ALA A 179 3.49 28.52 -5.37
C ALA A 179 4.38 27.38 -5.89
N ALA A 180 5.62 27.27 -5.39
CA ALA A 180 6.53 26.19 -5.75
C ALA A 180 6.02 24.82 -5.22
N ALA A 181 5.31 24.78 -4.08
CA ALA A 181 4.69 23.55 -3.59
C ALA A 181 3.56 23.08 -4.51
N VAL A 182 2.70 24.00 -4.94
CA VAL A 182 1.64 23.70 -5.94
C VAL A 182 2.26 23.15 -7.22
N GLU A 183 3.29 23.80 -7.75
CA GLU A 183 3.98 23.36 -8.97
C GLU A 183 4.59 21.94 -8.80
N ALA A 184 5.23 21.66 -7.65
CA ALA A 184 5.81 20.35 -7.39
C ALA A 184 4.74 19.22 -7.34
N VAL A 185 3.58 19.48 -6.74
CA VAL A 185 2.45 18.54 -6.76
C VAL A 185 1.96 18.32 -8.20
N GLN A 186 1.77 19.38 -8.97
CA GLN A 186 1.33 19.32 -10.37
C GLN A 186 2.33 18.55 -11.25
N GLN A 187 3.63 18.71 -11.04
CA GLN A 187 4.67 17.98 -11.75
C GLN A 187 4.59 16.47 -11.47
N ASN A 188 4.39 16.06 -10.20
CA ASN A 188 4.14 14.66 -9.86
C ASN A 188 2.85 14.15 -10.54
N GLN A 189 1.76 14.91 -10.50
CA GLN A 189 0.49 14.55 -11.15
C GLN A 189 0.65 14.34 -12.65
N ALA A 190 1.41 15.19 -13.33
CA ALA A 190 1.71 15.05 -14.76
C ALA A 190 2.47 13.75 -15.08
N LEU A 191 3.18 13.18 -14.11
CA LEU A 191 3.84 11.88 -14.19
C LEU A 191 2.92 10.71 -13.82
N GLY A 192 1.66 11.00 -13.46
CA GLY A 192 0.63 9.99 -13.20
C GLY A 192 0.60 9.49 -11.76
N THR A 193 0.94 10.33 -10.77
CA THR A 193 0.86 9.95 -9.35
C THR A 193 -0.59 9.98 -8.83
N ASP A 194 -0.87 9.19 -7.80
CA ASP A 194 -2.21 8.96 -7.25
C ASP A 194 -2.42 9.66 -5.90
N VAL A 195 -1.34 9.92 -5.18
CA VAL A 195 -1.33 10.52 -3.84
C VAL A 195 -0.19 11.54 -3.73
N VAL A 196 -0.17 12.30 -2.65
CA VAL A 196 0.90 13.27 -2.34
C VAL A 196 1.63 12.84 -1.08
N LYS A 197 2.97 12.94 -1.05
CA LYS A 197 3.78 12.73 0.15
C LYS A 197 4.51 14.01 0.53
N LEU A 198 4.33 14.42 1.80
CA LEU A 198 5.07 15.52 2.42
C LEU A 198 6.03 15.00 3.49
N PHE A 199 7.13 15.69 3.69
CA PHE A 199 7.96 15.58 4.87
C PHE A 199 7.70 16.83 5.73
N THR A 200 6.77 16.73 6.69
CA THR A 200 6.47 17.83 7.61
C THR A 200 7.58 18.02 8.63
N GLY A 201 8.35 16.97 8.93
CA GLY A 201 9.65 16.98 9.56
C GLY A 201 10.65 16.18 8.76
N ALA A 202 11.92 16.55 8.77
CA ALA A 202 13.00 15.85 8.08
C ALA A 202 14.31 15.94 8.86
N TYR A 203 14.97 14.82 9.09
CA TYR A 203 16.25 14.73 9.78
C TYR A 203 17.40 15.19 8.88
N LEU A 204 17.94 16.38 9.12
CA LEU A 204 19.20 16.82 8.47
C LEU A 204 20.43 16.09 9.02
N THR A 205 20.38 15.72 10.28
CA THR A 205 21.33 14.84 10.98
C THR A 205 20.54 14.02 12.01
N PRO A 206 21.10 12.97 12.63
CA PRO A 206 20.40 12.20 13.66
C PRO A 206 19.80 13.03 14.81
N ASN A 207 20.29 14.24 15.04
CA ASN A 207 19.88 15.11 16.14
C ASN A 207 19.32 16.47 15.70
N ASN A 208 19.12 16.68 14.40
CA ASN A 208 18.62 17.96 13.87
C ASN A 208 17.50 17.72 12.87
N ILE A 209 16.30 18.17 13.24
CA ILE A 209 15.10 18.09 12.38
C ILE A 209 14.80 19.49 11.86
N THR A 210 14.53 19.57 10.57
CA THR A 210 13.95 20.77 9.92
C THR A 210 12.50 20.50 9.55
N HIS A 211 11.70 21.56 9.45
CA HIS A 211 10.27 21.45 9.18
C HIS A 211 9.87 22.23 7.93
N ILE A 212 8.88 21.72 7.21
CA ILE A 212 8.27 22.48 6.12
C ILE A 212 7.45 23.64 6.71
N PRO A 213 7.55 24.87 6.18
CA PRO A 213 6.68 25.98 6.60
C PRO A 213 5.20 25.63 6.39
N LEU A 214 4.36 25.99 7.37
CA LEU A 214 2.94 25.62 7.39
C LEU A 214 2.17 26.11 6.16
N ASP A 215 2.46 27.30 5.65
CA ASP A 215 1.83 27.85 4.45
C ASP A 215 2.20 27.06 3.18
N ILE A 216 3.43 26.56 3.10
CA ILE A 216 3.91 25.69 2.01
C ILE A 216 3.20 24.32 2.11
N ALA A 217 3.13 23.73 3.31
CA ALA A 217 2.42 22.48 3.54
C ALA A 217 0.92 22.59 3.16
N ARG A 218 0.25 23.68 3.60
CA ARG A 218 -1.16 23.94 3.23
C ARG A 218 -1.37 24.08 1.73
N ALA A 219 -0.46 24.71 1.03
CA ALA A 219 -0.54 24.86 -0.42
C ALA A 219 -0.45 23.50 -1.13
N ALA A 220 0.50 22.64 -0.71
CA ALA A 220 0.63 21.29 -1.25
C ALA A 220 -0.61 20.43 -0.95
N VAL A 221 -1.12 20.45 0.29
CA VAL A 221 -2.34 19.71 0.70
C VAL A 221 -3.54 20.18 -0.12
N SER A 222 -3.76 21.51 -0.22
CA SER A 222 -4.88 22.07 -0.99
C SER A 222 -4.81 21.67 -2.46
N GLU A 223 -3.60 21.61 -3.04
CA GLU A 223 -3.42 21.19 -4.42
C GLU A 223 -3.74 19.72 -4.61
N GLY A 224 -3.24 18.84 -3.72
CA GLY A 224 -3.59 17.41 -3.72
C GLY A 224 -5.11 17.19 -3.63
N HIS A 225 -5.76 17.85 -2.68
CA HIS A 225 -7.23 17.75 -2.48
C HIS A 225 -8.04 18.24 -3.68
N ARG A 226 -7.59 19.32 -4.39
CA ARG A 226 -8.25 19.76 -5.63
C ARG A 226 -8.32 18.68 -6.70
N HIS A 227 -7.39 17.72 -6.66
CA HIS A 227 -7.31 16.59 -7.58
C HIS A 227 -7.78 15.28 -6.94
N SER A 228 -8.47 15.35 -5.79
CA SER A 228 -8.96 14.18 -5.04
C SER A 228 -7.87 13.20 -4.65
N GLN A 229 -6.63 13.68 -4.46
CA GLN A 229 -5.50 12.89 -3.99
C GLN A 229 -5.40 12.97 -2.46
N LEU A 230 -5.21 11.81 -1.82
CA LEU A 230 -4.86 11.75 -0.40
C LEU A 230 -3.44 12.29 -0.20
N VAL A 231 -3.25 13.00 0.92
CA VAL A 231 -1.97 13.56 1.30
C VAL A 231 -1.42 12.84 2.52
N PHE A 232 -0.22 12.32 2.40
CA PHE A 232 0.52 11.60 3.43
C PHE A 232 1.65 12.47 3.97
N ALA A 233 1.91 12.41 5.28
CA ALA A 233 3.03 13.16 5.88
C ALA A 233 3.95 12.29 6.71
N HIS A 234 5.27 12.45 6.50
CA HIS A 234 6.32 11.97 7.40
C HIS A 234 6.56 13.04 8.48
N PRO A 235 6.21 12.79 9.76
CA PRO A 235 6.21 13.84 10.77
C PRO A 235 7.56 14.03 11.48
N SER A 236 8.35 13.00 11.69
CA SER A 236 9.54 12.87 12.55
C SER A 236 9.25 13.20 14.02
N ASP A 237 8.75 14.38 14.36
CA ASP A 237 8.55 14.86 15.73
C ASP A 237 7.18 15.52 15.96
N LEU A 238 6.96 16.01 17.19
CA LEU A 238 5.72 16.71 17.58
C LEU A 238 5.43 17.92 16.69
N GLN A 239 6.44 18.70 16.32
CA GLN A 239 6.23 19.88 15.47
C GLN A 239 5.79 19.46 14.07
N GLY A 240 6.40 18.40 13.51
CA GLY A 240 5.97 17.82 12.24
C GLY A 240 4.55 17.27 12.29
N VAL A 241 4.14 16.62 13.40
CA VAL A 241 2.74 16.20 13.61
C VAL A 241 1.81 17.41 13.62
N ARG A 242 2.15 18.48 14.35
CA ARG A 242 1.34 19.73 14.39
C ARG A 242 1.19 20.35 13.01
N ILE A 243 2.26 20.42 12.23
CA ILE A 243 2.20 20.92 10.84
C ILE A 243 1.29 20.02 9.98
N ALA A 244 1.39 18.71 10.12
CA ALA A 244 0.53 17.77 9.38
C ALA A 244 -0.96 18.01 9.72
N VAL A 245 -1.30 18.09 11.02
CA VAL A 245 -2.65 18.37 11.49
C VAL A 245 -3.15 19.74 10.99
N ASP A 246 -2.37 20.80 11.15
CA ASP A 246 -2.74 22.17 10.82
C ASP A 246 -2.80 22.44 9.33
N SER A 247 -2.10 21.65 8.52
CA SER A 247 -2.17 21.75 7.05
C SER A 247 -3.30 20.92 6.44
N GLY A 248 -3.92 20.02 7.20
CA GLY A 248 -5.02 19.17 6.71
C GLY A 248 -4.57 17.90 5.99
N VAL A 249 -3.44 17.32 6.39
CA VAL A 249 -2.95 16.02 5.91
C VAL A 249 -3.95 14.92 6.25
N ASP A 250 -4.17 13.97 5.34
CA ASP A 250 -5.13 12.88 5.52
C ASP A 250 -4.53 11.70 6.29
N VAL A 251 -3.26 11.37 6.05
CA VAL A 251 -2.61 10.19 6.63
C VAL A 251 -1.25 10.54 7.21
N LEU A 252 -1.06 10.25 8.49
CA LEU A 252 0.25 10.31 9.12
C LEU A 252 1.03 9.04 8.75
N ALA A 253 2.05 9.21 7.94
CA ALA A 253 2.88 8.11 7.43
C ALA A 253 4.13 7.96 8.29
N HIS A 254 4.01 7.19 9.29
CA HIS A 254 4.68 6.81 10.51
C HIS A 254 3.98 7.36 11.77
N ALA A 255 3.98 6.56 12.84
CA ALA A 255 3.86 7.11 14.18
C ALA A 255 5.04 8.08 14.41
N PRO A 256 4.88 9.16 15.19
CA PRO A 256 5.99 10.06 15.49
C PRO A 256 7.09 9.28 16.26
N ASP A 257 8.33 9.41 15.82
CA ASP A 257 9.47 8.72 16.44
C ASP A 257 10.04 9.47 17.65
N THR A 258 9.86 10.79 17.71
CA THR A 258 10.08 11.56 18.93
C THR A 258 8.76 11.75 19.67
N VAL A 259 8.63 11.05 20.79
CA VAL A 259 7.35 10.84 21.49
C VAL A 259 7.00 11.89 22.54
N GLY A 260 7.87 12.87 22.76
CA GLY A 260 7.62 13.94 23.71
C GLY A 260 6.49 14.88 23.25
N GLY A 261 5.49 15.09 24.12
CA GLY A 261 4.40 16.04 23.89
C GLY A 261 3.24 15.55 23.02
N VAL A 262 3.25 14.31 22.54
CA VAL A 262 2.06 13.67 21.94
C VAL A 262 1.15 13.26 23.11
N ASP A 263 0.12 14.05 23.32
CA ASP A 263 -0.85 13.89 24.40
C ASP A 263 -2.26 13.51 23.88
N ASP A 264 -3.16 13.19 24.80
CA ASP A 264 -4.53 12.82 24.46
C ASP A 264 -5.30 13.92 23.70
N ALA A 265 -4.96 15.18 23.91
CA ALA A 265 -5.61 16.29 23.23
C ALA A 265 -5.24 16.30 21.74
N LEU A 266 -3.96 16.12 21.43
CA LEU A 266 -3.49 16.02 20.04
C LEU A 266 -4.07 14.77 19.35
N VAL A 267 -4.07 13.61 20.03
CA VAL A 267 -4.67 12.38 19.50
C VAL A 267 -6.15 12.59 19.17
N LYS A 268 -6.93 13.19 20.08
CA LYS A 268 -8.34 13.51 19.84
C LYS A 268 -8.55 14.49 18.70
N GLU A 269 -7.64 15.47 18.55
CA GLU A 269 -7.69 16.42 17.42
C GLU A 269 -7.44 15.71 16.10
N MET A 270 -6.44 14.83 16.01
CA MET A 270 -6.18 14.02 14.80
C MET A 270 -7.42 13.18 14.41
N VAL A 271 -8.04 12.51 15.38
CA VAL A 271 -9.24 11.72 15.16
C VAL A 271 -10.43 12.60 14.72
N ALA A 272 -10.64 13.75 15.36
CA ALA A 272 -11.70 14.69 15.00
C ALA A 272 -11.55 15.27 13.59
N ARG A 273 -10.33 15.35 13.09
CA ARG A 273 -10.00 15.74 11.71
C ARG A 273 -10.04 14.56 10.73
N HIS A 274 -10.46 13.38 11.17
CA HIS A 274 -10.50 12.15 10.36
C HIS A 274 -9.15 11.71 9.80
N MET A 275 -8.05 12.13 10.40
CA MET A 275 -6.71 11.70 9.99
C MET A 275 -6.56 10.20 10.25
N ALA A 276 -5.97 9.47 9.30
CA ALA A 276 -5.52 8.10 9.49
C ALA A 276 -4.04 8.05 9.90
N MET A 277 -3.58 6.89 10.37
CA MET A 277 -2.16 6.68 10.73
C MET A 277 -1.66 5.33 10.21
N ILE A 278 -0.45 5.32 9.68
CA ILE A 278 0.32 4.12 9.34
C ILE A 278 1.40 3.96 10.40
N PRO A 279 1.35 2.99 11.33
CA PRO A 279 2.29 2.91 12.46
C PRO A 279 3.74 2.64 12.07
N THR A 280 4.00 1.72 11.15
CA THR A 280 5.33 1.24 10.76
C THR A 280 6.22 0.91 11.96
N LEU A 281 5.70 0.12 12.90
CA LEU A 281 6.36 -0.13 14.19
C LEU A 281 7.67 -0.91 14.07
N LYS A 282 7.82 -1.73 13.02
CA LYS A 282 9.09 -2.41 12.71
C LYS A 282 10.24 -1.42 12.56
N LEU A 283 10.00 -0.27 11.90
CA LEU A 283 10.99 0.80 11.72
C LEU A 283 11.58 1.26 13.07
N PHE A 284 10.74 1.29 14.11
CA PHE A 284 11.11 1.78 15.44
C PHE A 284 11.44 0.66 16.44
N SER A 285 11.41 -0.61 16.03
CA SER A 285 11.56 -1.76 16.95
C SER A 285 12.88 -1.77 17.73
N GLY A 286 13.95 -1.19 17.17
CA GLY A 286 15.24 -1.02 17.81
C GLY A 286 15.40 0.29 18.59
N SER A 287 14.41 1.18 18.61
CA SER A 287 14.50 2.46 19.31
C SER A 287 14.23 2.33 20.81
N GLY A 288 14.88 3.18 21.64
CA GLY A 288 14.58 3.26 23.07
C GLY A 288 13.18 3.78 23.40
N HIS A 289 12.38 4.14 22.39
CA HIS A 289 11.06 4.76 22.52
C HIS A 289 9.91 3.89 22.01
N ILE A 290 10.18 2.67 21.54
CA ILE A 290 9.17 1.80 20.92
C ILE A 290 7.93 1.57 21.81
N ASP A 291 8.13 1.43 23.13
CA ASP A 291 7.01 1.24 24.07
C ASP A 291 6.07 2.43 24.05
N ARG A 292 6.61 3.65 24.08
CA ARG A 292 5.79 4.86 24.02
C ARG A 292 5.13 5.05 22.64
N ILE A 293 5.82 4.67 21.56
CA ILE A 293 5.23 4.71 20.21
C ILE A 293 4.04 3.76 20.13
N ARG A 294 4.16 2.53 20.68
CA ARG A 294 3.04 1.57 20.76
C ARG A 294 1.86 2.12 21.56
N GLU A 295 2.12 2.78 22.71
CA GLU A 295 1.07 3.44 23.50
C GLU A 295 0.35 4.52 22.70
N ILE A 296 1.06 5.37 21.95
CA ILE A 296 0.44 6.39 21.09
C ILE A 296 -0.44 5.75 20.01
N VAL A 297 0.02 4.68 19.38
CA VAL A 297 -0.76 3.94 18.38
C VAL A 297 -2.04 3.37 19.01
N LEU A 298 -1.95 2.75 20.20
CA LEU A 298 -3.11 2.23 20.91
C LEU A 298 -4.06 3.35 21.35
N GLN A 299 -3.55 4.48 21.86
CA GLN A 299 -4.35 5.65 22.23
C GLN A 299 -5.11 6.20 21.02
N PHE A 300 -4.44 6.32 19.87
CA PHE A 300 -5.06 6.78 18.63
C PHE A 300 -6.17 5.82 18.17
N HIS A 301 -5.91 4.52 18.16
CA HIS A 301 -6.89 3.49 17.82
C HIS A 301 -8.10 3.52 18.80
N THR A 302 -7.85 3.55 20.12
CA THR A 302 -8.89 3.56 21.16
C THR A 302 -9.75 4.82 21.10
N ALA A 303 -9.18 5.94 20.68
CA ALA A 303 -9.93 7.19 20.44
C ALA A 303 -10.80 7.15 19.15
N GLY A 304 -10.78 6.05 18.39
CA GLY A 304 -11.53 5.87 17.15
C GLY A 304 -10.74 6.25 15.88
N GLY A 305 -9.43 6.46 15.99
CA GLY A 305 -8.56 6.74 14.86
C GLY A 305 -8.41 5.52 13.95
N ARG A 306 -8.35 5.76 12.65
CA ARG A 306 -8.19 4.72 11.62
C ARG A 306 -6.72 4.39 11.44
N LEU A 307 -6.35 3.13 11.68
CA LEU A 307 -5.02 2.62 11.39
C LEU A 307 -4.99 1.95 10.01
N LEU A 308 -3.89 2.14 9.27
CA LEU A 308 -3.59 1.48 8.01
C LEU A 308 -2.32 0.64 8.19
N PHE A 309 -2.23 -0.50 7.50
CA PHE A 309 -1.02 -1.33 7.55
C PHE A 309 0.04 -0.76 6.60
N GLY A 310 1.28 -0.67 7.08
CA GLY A 310 2.43 -0.28 6.28
C GLY A 310 3.74 -0.72 6.94
N THR A 311 4.78 -0.92 6.14
CA THR A 311 6.04 -1.54 6.61
C THR A 311 7.28 -0.70 6.35
N ASP A 312 7.19 0.34 5.54
CA ASP A 312 8.34 1.10 5.04
C ASP A 312 9.36 0.22 4.25
N THR A 313 8.87 -0.89 3.71
CA THR A 313 9.63 -1.80 2.86
C THR A 313 10.14 -1.06 1.62
N GLY A 314 11.42 -1.25 1.29
CA GLY A 314 12.14 -0.54 0.26
C GLY A 314 13.09 0.49 0.85
N TYR A 315 12.71 1.21 1.91
CA TYR A 315 13.65 1.87 2.82
C TYR A 315 14.29 0.81 3.75
N LEU A 316 13.47 0.02 4.44
CA LEU A 316 13.93 -1.20 5.08
C LEU A 316 14.18 -2.28 4.03
N THR A 317 15.42 -2.75 3.94
CA THR A 317 15.85 -3.76 2.95
C THR A 317 15.64 -5.20 3.42
N ASP A 318 15.28 -5.38 4.68
CA ASP A 318 14.74 -6.63 5.21
C ASP A 318 13.24 -6.66 4.93
N TYR A 319 12.82 -7.51 4.01
CA TYR A 319 11.45 -7.59 3.52
C TYR A 319 10.54 -8.50 4.37
N ASP A 320 11.03 -9.01 5.50
CA ASP A 320 10.23 -9.78 6.46
C ASP A 320 9.25 -8.86 7.21
N VAL A 321 7.96 -9.14 7.12
CA VAL A 321 6.89 -8.37 7.76
C VAL A 321 6.52 -8.89 9.15
N THR A 322 7.10 -9.99 9.59
CA THR A 322 6.76 -10.69 10.85
C THR A 322 6.91 -9.77 12.06
N GLU A 323 7.97 -8.94 12.05
CA GLU A 323 8.21 -8.00 13.15
C GLU A 323 7.17 -6.89 13.23
N GLU A 324 6.61 -6.42 12.09
CA GLU A 324 5.50 -5.45 12.14
C GLU A 324 4.28 -6.06 12.83
N TYR A 325 3.88 -7.28 12.47
CA TYR A 325 2.77 -7.98 13.13
C TYR A 325 3.00 -8.18 14.63
N ARG A 326 4.24 -8.58 15.00
CA ARG A 326 4.61 -8.72 16.40
C ARG A 326 4.50 -7.40 17.17
N GLN A 327 4.95 -6.30 16.60
CA GLN A 327 4.88 -4.98 17.22
C GLN A 327 3.44 -4.48 17.36
N LEU A 328 2.57 -4.76 16.37
CA LEU A 328 1.14 -4.44 16.46
C LEU A 328 0.46 -5.25 17.59
N GLU A 329 0.80 -6.53 17.74
CA GLU A 329 0.32 -7.36 18.85
C GLU A 329 0.79 -6.81 20.22
N LEU A 330 2.07 -6.44 20.33
CA LEU A 330 2.62 -5.82 21.55
C LEU A 330 2.03 -4.44 21.85
N ALA A 331 1.52 -3.75 20.83
CA ALA A 331 0.74 -2.51 21.01
C ALA A 331 -0.68 -2.76 21.53
N GLY A 332 -1.12 -4.02 21.64
CA GLY A 332 -2.43 -4.42 22.14
C GLY A 332 -3.52 -4.46 21.06
N LEU A 333 -3.16 -4.43 19.78
CA LEU A 333 -4.12 -4.57 18.69
C LEU A 333 -4.56 -6.03 18.53
N SER A 334 -5.84 -6.23 18.29
CA SER A 334 -6.43 -7.55 18.08
C SER A 334 -6.27 -8.01 16.64
N PHE A 335 -6.52 -9.31 16.41
CA PHE A 335 -6.67 -9.86 15.05
C PHE A 335 -7.60 -9.03 14.16
N ARG A 336 -8.77 -8.60 14.68
CA ARG A 336 -9.75 -7.83 13.91
C ARG A 336 -9.25 -6.43 13.56
N ASP A 337 -8.46 -5.81 14.44
CA ASP A 337 -7.86 -4.51 14.17
C ASP A 337 -6.85 -4.63 13.04
N VAL A 338 -5.94 -5.60 13.12
CA VAL A 338 -4.92 -5.84 12.07
C VAL A 338 -5.57 -6.27 10.74
N LEU A 339 -6.62 -7.10 10.77
CA LEU A 339 -7.37 -7.45 9.56
C LEU A 339 -7.98 -6.21 8.91
N SER A 340 -8.55 -5.29 9.68
CA SER A 340 -9.07 -4.05 9.10
C SER A 340 -7.98 -3.14 8.57
N MET A 341 -6.81 -3.06 9.23
CA MET A 341 -5.66 -2.33 8.72
C MET A 341 -5.16 -2.85 7.37
N LEU A 342 -5.23 -4.16 7.17
CA LEU A 342 -4.80 -4.85 5.94
C LEU A 342 -5.84 -4.78 4.81
N THR A 343 -7.12 -4.52 5.11
CA THR A 343 -8.22 -4.73 4.15
C THR A 343 -9.20 -3.56 4.08
N SER A 344 -10.14 -3.47 5.02
CA SER A 344 -11.28 -2.55 4.94
C SER A 344 -10.90 -1.09 5.17
N ASN A 345 -9.93 -0.81 6.04
CA ASN A 345 -9.53 0.56 6.34
C ASN A 345 -8.89 1.26 5.13
N PRO A 346 -7.86 0.66 4.46
CA PRO A 346 -7.30 1.28 3.26
C PRO A 346 -8.33 1.35 2.12
N ALA A 347 -9.19 0.33 1.96
CA ALA A 347 -10.25 0.40 0.95
C ALA A 347 -11.22 1.57 1.20
N ALA A 348 -11.52 1.89 2.45
CA ALA A 348 -12.33 3.04 2.82
C ALA A 348 -11.60 4.36 2.59
N GLU A 349 -10.31 4.43 2.97
CA GLU A 349 -9.49 5.63 2.79
C GLU A 349 -9.35 6.02 1.32
N PHE A 350 -9.15 5.04 0.45
CA PHE A 350 -9.04 5.22 -1.00
C PHE A 350 -10.39 5.25 -1.73
N ASN A 351 -11.52 5.27 -1.03
CA ASN A 351 -12.89 5.29 -1.61
C ASN A 351 -13.19 4.11 -2.56
N VAL A 352 -12.58 2.94 -2.34
CA VAL A 352 -12.79 1.74 -3.17
C VAL A 352 -13.55 0.61 -2.46
N SER A 353 -14.13 0.87 -1.28
CA SER A 353 -14.89 -0.12 -0.49
C SER A 353 -16.09 -0.72 -1.25
N SER A 354 -16.53 -0.07 -2.33
CA SER A 354 -17.58 -0.61 -3.21
C SER A 354 -17.18 -1.91 -3.91
N HIS A 355 -15.87 -2.20 -4.05
CA HIS A 355 -15.38 -3.40 -4.72
C HIS A 355 -14.17 -4.07 -4.04
N ALA A 356 -13.43 -3.40 -3.14
CA ALA A 356 -12.25 -3.91 -2.44
C ALA A 356 -12.46 -4.00 -0.92
N GLY A 357 -11.51 -4.62 -0.19
CA GLY A 357 -11.47 -4.69 1.27
C GLY A 357 -12.41 -5.70 1.93
N SER A 358 -13.14 -6.49 1.14
CA SER A 358 -13.99 -7.58 1.64
C SER A 358 -14.15 -8.69 0.60
N VAL A 359 -14.33 -9.95 1.08
CA VAL A 359 -14.63 -11.10 0.23
C VAL A 359 -16.15 -11.18 0.05
N ARG A 360 -16.65 -10.73 -1.10
CA ARG A 360 -18.10 -10.70 -1.39
C ARG A 360 -18.38 -10.83 -2.88
N LEU A 361 -19.59 -11.29 -3.19
CA LEU A 361 -20.05 -11.41 -4.57
C LEU A 361 -19.92 -10.07 -5.32
N GLY A 362 -19.34 -10.09 -6.51
CA GLY A 362 -19.09 -8.91 -7.35
C GLY A 362 -17.90 -8.06 -6.92
N GLY A 363 -17.27 -8.35 -5.78
CA GLY A 363 -16.03 -7.73 -5.34
C GLY A 363 -14.85 -8.07 -6.25
N ASP A 364 -13.72 -7.37 -6.06
CA ASP A 364 -12.49 -7.69 -6.76
C ASP A 364 -12.03 -9.11 -6.44
N GLY A 365 -11.50 -9.81 -7.42
CA GLY A 365 -10.85 -11.09 -7.26
C GLY A 365 -9.43 -10.96 -6.69
N ASP A 366 -9.26 -10.06 -5.72
CA ASP A 366 -8.03 -9.79 -4.98
C ASP A 366 -8.14 -10.51 -3.64
N LEU A 367 -7.37 -11.58 -3.45
CA LEU A 367 -7.41 -12.42 -2.26
C LEU A 367 -6.01 -12.68 -1.74
N THR A 368 -5.89 -12.75 -0.40
CA THR A 368 -4.72 -13.30 0.29
C THR A 368 -5.13 -14.57 1.02
N ILE A 369 -4.38 -15.64 0.80
CA ILE A 369 -4.66 -16.97 1.31
C ILE A 369 -3.50 -17.41 2.20
N LEU A 370 -3.80 -17.79 3.44
CA LEU A 370 -2.83 -18.17 4.46
C LEU A 370 -2.92 -19.66 4.78
N SER A 371 -1.79 -20.23 5.24
CA SER A 371 -1.71 -21.59 5.75
C SER A 371 -2.02 -21.72 7.25
N ALA A 372 -2.03 -20.59 7.99
CA ALA A 372 -2.29 -20.55 9.42
C ALA A 372 -3.29 -19.45 9.75
N ASP A 373 -4.19 -19.71 10.71
CA ASP A 373 -5.20 -18.72 11.11
C ASP A 373 -4.63 -17.72 12.12
N PRO A 374 -4.51 -16.43 11.78
CA PRO A 374 -4.05 -15.42 12.72
C PRO A 374 -5.05 -15.09 13.82
N ALA A 375 -6.31 -15.52 13.71
CA ALA A 375 -7.30 -15.37 14.78
C ALA A 375 -7.13 -16.37 15.90
N VAL A 376 -6.39 -17.47 15.65
CA VAL A 376 -6.12 -18.54 16.60
C VAL A 376 -4.61 -18.60 16.84
N GLY A 377 -4.13 -17.84 17.84
CA GLY A 377 -2.76 -17.88 18.28
C GLY A 377 -2.03 -16.55 18.12
N ASP A 378 -1.31 -16.35 17.02
CA ASP A 378 -0.32 -15.28 16.88
C ASP A 378 -0.60 -14.44 15.62
N LEU A 379 -0.55 -13.12 15.75
CA LEU A 379 -0.72 -12.21 14.61
C LEU A 379 0.36 -12.40 13.52
N ARG A 380 1.52 -12.97 13.86
CA ARG A 380 2.56 -13.33 12.88
C ARG A 380 2.08 -14.33 11.85
N ASN A 381 1.00 -15.08 12.12
CA ASN A 381 0.36 -15.96 11.15
C ASN A 381 -0.16 -15.21 9.90
N PHE A 382 -0.35 -13.90 9.96
CA PHE A 382 -0.61 -13.08 8.76
C PHE A 382 0.53 -13.14 7.72
N ALA A 383 1.74 -13.49 8.14
CA ALA A 383 2.88 -13.66 7.24
C ALA A 383 2.96 -15.04 6.58
N HIS A 384 2.13 -16.03 6.98
CA HIS A 384 2.16 -17.39 6.45
C HIS A 384 1.33 -17.51 5.17
N VAL A 385 1.75 -16.84 4.12
CA VAL A 385 1.03 -16.72 2.85
C VAL A 385 1.23 -17.97 1.98
N LEU A 386 0.13 -18.55 1.52
CA LEU A 386 0.10 -19.60 0.48
C LEU A 386 -0.05 -19.00 -0.91
N TYR A 387 -1.00 -18.08 -1.08
CA TYR A 387 -1.27 -17.43 -2.35
C TYR A 387 -1.58 -15.95 -2.15
N ALA A 388 -1.11 -15.13 -3.09
CA ALA A 388 -1.64 -13.81 -3.35
C ALA A 388 -2.26 -13.80 -4.74
N ILE A 389 -3.52 -13.36 -4.82
CA ILE A 389 -4.29 -13.32 -6.06
C ILE A 389 -4.70 -11.86 -6.30
N ARG A 390 -4.42 -11.34 -7.50
CA ARG A 390 -4.86 -10.01 -7.92
C ARG A 390 -5.65 -10.10 -9.22
N ALA A 391 -6.84 -9.54 -9.24
CA ALA A 391 -7.76 -9.58 -10.40
C ALA A 391 -7.91 -11.01 -10.97
N GLY A 392 -8.00 -12.03 -10.09
CA GLY A 392 -8.08 -13.43 -10.47
C GLY A 392 -6.78 -14.07 -10.99
N ARG A 393 -5.66 -13.35 -10.97
CA ARG A 393 -4.34 -13.89 -11.33
C ARG A 393 -3.55 -14.21 -10.08
N VAL A 394 -2.97 -15.41 -10.01
CA VAL A 394 -2.02 -15.77 -8.95
C VAL A 394 -0.73 -14.96 -9.21
N ILE A 395 -0.40 -14.04 -8.29
CA ILE A 395 0.81 -13.21 -8.32
C ILE A 395 1.88 -13.70 -7.34
N PHE A 396 1.51 -14.60 -6.45
CA PHE A 396 2.41 -15.36 -5.58
C PHE A 396 1.80 -16.74 -5.27
N GLU A 397 2.64 -17.74 -5.24
CA GLU A 397 2.35 -19.11 -4.80
C GLU A 397 3.53 -19.60 -3.98
N ALA A 398 3.28 -20.01 -2.74
CA ALA A 398 4.32 -20.52 -1.86
C ALA A 398 4.88 -21.84 -2.40
N PRO A 399 6.17 -22.10 -2.28
CA PRO A 399 6.74 -23.40 -2.59
C PRO A 399 6.03 -24.51 -1.79
N PRO A 400 5.87 -25.73 -2.36
CA PRO A 400 5.33 -26.86 -1.61
C PRO A 400 6.11 -27.07 -0.31
N GLN A 401 5.38 -27.18 0.81
CA GLN A 401 6.01 -27.60 2.06
C GLN A 401 6.28 -29.10 1.98
N HIS A 402 7.55 -29.47 2.05
CA HIS A 402 8.01 -30.88 2.04
C HIS A 402 7.94 -31.50 3.43
#